data_3bc6db3873b93bc4fd7df91f08ea37e1
#
_entry.id   3bc6db3873b93bc4fd7df91f08ea37e1
#
_cell.length_a   1.000
_cell.length_b   1.000
_cell.length_c   1.000
_cell.angle_alpha   90.00
_cell.angle_beta   90.00
_cell.angle_gamma   90.00
#
_symmetry.space_group_name_H-M   'P 1'
#
loop_
_entity.id
_entity.type
_entity.pdbx_description
1 polymer ?
#
loop_
_entity_poly.entity_id
_entity_poly.type
_entity_poly.pdbx_seq_one_letter_code
_entity_poly.pdbx_strand_id
1 'polypeptide(L)'
;MNGLEFSRYDAERARGLRATVESIYRRSYVDAIASGEVFDSPKEFMARFDAYTEPHRTRGFELIVARIDGEPVGQTWGWPLGPNSGWWRGLRLDGGDAGEFTAEDGFRTFALSEIMVCAEYAGRGLAHALHDELLGARSERRATLLVEPDNLRAYNAYRRWGWHRVGSLQPSWPGAPSLDVLIRELSAEAG
;
A
#
# COMPACT_ATOMS: atom_id res chain seq x y z
N MET A 1 -5.81 -2.32 -21.86
CA MET A 1 -4.46 -1.87 -22.24
C MET A 1 -3.78 -3.07 -22.88
N ASN A 2 -3.42 -3.00 -24.14
CA ASN A 2 -2.70 -4.08 -24.79
C ASN A 2 -1.31 -4.17 -24.14
N GLY A 3 -0.80 -5.41 -23.95
CA GLY A 3 0.53 -5.65 -23.38
C GLY A 3 0.68 -5.42 -21.87
N LEU A 4 -0.41 -5.19 -21.12
CA LEU A 4 -0.35 -5.07 -19.67
C LEU A 4 -0.19 -6.45 -19.02
N GLU A 5 0.85 -6.59 -18.22
CA GLU A 5 1.18 -7.80 -17.47
C GLU A 5 1.44 -7.47 -16.02
N PHE A 6 1.07 -8.39 -15.12
CA PHE A 6 1.37 -8.32 -13.70
C PHE A 6 2.28 -9.47 -13.29
N SER A 7 3.25 -9.15 -12.45
CA SER A 7 4.14 -10.15 -11.85
C SER A 7 4.14 -10.00 -10.34
N ARG A 8 4.03 -11.14 -9.62
CA ARG A 8 3.96 -11.21 -8.17
C ARG A 8 5.27 -11.67 -7.57
N TYR A 9 5.68 -11.06 -6.47
CA TYR A 9 6.94 -11.32 -5.81
C TYR A 9 6.73 -11.32 -4.29
N ASP A 10 7.23 -12.36 -3.63
CA ASP A 10 7.41 -12.37 -2.17
C ASP A 10 8.54 -11.43 -1.74
N ALA A 11 8.76 -11.31 -0.43
CA ALA A 11 9.78 -10.41 0.12
C ALA A 11 11.19 -10.72 -0.41
N GLU A 12 11.57 -12.00 -0.52
CA GLU A 12 12.89 -12.41 -0.97
C GLU A 12 13.13 -12.01 -2.44
N ARG A 13 12.18 -12.33 -3.31
CA ARG A 13 12.27 -11.98 -4.73
C ARG A 13 12.15 -10.48 -4.96
N ALA A 14 11.33 -9.78 -4.18
CA ALA A 14 11.17 -8.33 -4.25
C ALA A 14 12.49 -7.59 -3.99
N ARG A 15 13.35 -8.07 -3.10
CA ARG A 15 14.69 -7.50 -2.85
C ARG A 15 15.56 -7.50 -4.11
N GLY A 16 15.43 -8.51 -4.98
CA GLY A 16 16.12 -8.56 -6.27
C GLY A 16 15.63 -7.49 -7.27
N LEU A 17 14.46 -6.88 -7.02
CA LEU A 17 13.87 -5.86 -7.87
C LEU A 17 14.11 -4.43 -7.37
N ARG A 18 15.01 -4.23 -6.42
CA ARG A 18 15.25 -2.95 -5.75
C ARG A 18 15.42 -1.78 -6.74
N ALA A 19 16.17 -1.97 -7.83
CA ALA A 19 16.36 -0.96 -8.86
C ALA A 19 15.05 -0.64 -9.63
N THR A 20 14.23 -1.66 -9.92
CA THR A 20 12.92 -1.49 -10.55
C THR A 20 11.96 -0.72 -9.65
N VAL A 21 11.90 -1.09 -8.36
CA VAL A 21 11.07 -0.45 -7.34
C VAL A 21 11.44 1.03 -7.20
N GLU A 22 12.73 1.35 -7.11
CA GLU A 22 13.21 2.72 -7.03
C GLU A 22 12.91 3.53 -8.31
N SER A 23 13.09 2.92 -9.49
CA SER A 23 12.77 3.57 -10.76
C SER A 23 11.29 3.94 -10.86
N ILE A 24 10.38 3.03 -10.49
CA ILE A 24 8.94 3.31 -10.47
C ILE A 24 8.64 4.43 -9.46
N TYR A 25 9.22 4.40 -8.26
CA TYR A 25 9.04 5.45 -7.27
C TYR A 25 9.41 6.83 -7.81
N ARG A 26 10.60 6.96 -8.38
CA ARG A 26 11.11 8.23 -8.94
C ARG A 26 10.20 8.78 -10.06
N ARG A 27 9.64 7.90 -10.89
CA ARG A 27 8.72 8.26 -11.99
C ARG A 27 7.30 8.54 -11.51
N SER A 28 6.91 8.04 -10.33
CA SER A 28 5.56 8.22 -9.78
C SER A 28 5.44 9.45 -8.88
N TYR A 29 6.49 9.77 -8.10
CA TYR A 29 6.50 10.80 -7.06
C TYR A 29 7.40 12.00 -7.43
N VAL A 30 7.37 12.41 -8.71
CA VAL A 30 8.24 13.49 -9.24
C VAL A 30 8.12 14.77 -8.42
N ASP A 31 6.87 15.24 -8.17
CA ASP A 31 6.62 16.49 -7.46
C ASP A 31 6.97 16.37 -5.96
N ALA A 32 6.63 15.25 -5.31
CA ALA A 32 6.98 15.01 -3.92
C ALA A 32 8.49 14.96 -3.70
N ILE A 33 9.22 14.28 -4.57
CA ILE A 33 10.70 14.26 -4.53
C ILE A 33 11.27 15.67 -4.75
N ALA A 34 10.69 16.44 -5.66
CA ALA A 34 11.12 17.80 -5.97
C ALA A 34 10.83 18.79 -4.83
N SER A 35 9.90 18.50 -3.92
CA SER A 35 9.62 19.32 -2.71
C SER A 35 10.82 19.38 -1.77
N GLY A 36 11.70 18.36 -1.81
CA GLY A 36 12.87 18.26 -0.94
C GLY A 36 12.57 17.73 0.46
N GLU A 37 11.33 17.32 0.74
CA GLU A 37 10.98 16.69 2.00
C GLU A 37 11.76 15.37 2.19
N VAL A 38 12.38 15.22 3.36
CA VAL A 38 13.25 14.06 3.66
C VAL A 38 12.47 12.74 3.52
N PHE A 39 11.23 12.71 4.00
CA PHE A 39 10.38 11.52 3.95
C PHE A 39 10.14 11.03 2.53
N ASP A 40 10.03 11.95 1.56
CA ASP A 40 9.79 11.68 0.15
C ASP A 40 11.06 11.45 -0.66
N SER A 41 12.22 11.50 -0.01
CA SER A 41 13.46 11.21 -0.71
C SER A 41 13.51 9.74 -1.15
N PRO A 42 14.05 9.44 -2.34
CA PRO A 42 14.23 8.05 -2.79
C PRO A 42 15.03 7.20 -1.81
N LYS A 43 15.97 7.79 -1.07
CA LYS A 43 16.75 7.11 -0.05
C LYS A 43 15.87 6.61 1.09
N GLU A 44 15.00 7.47 1.63
CA GLU A 44 14.11 7.10 2.74
C GLU A 44 13.00 6.13 2.30
N PHE A 45 12.49 6.31 1.08
CA PHE A 45 11.56 5.35 0.50
C PHE A 45 12.20 3.95 0.37
N MET A 46 13.42 3.87 -0.17
CA MET A 46 14.13 2.59 -0.31
C MET A 46 14.52 1.98 1.04
N ALA A 47 14.83 2.80 2.06
CA ALA A 47 15.07 2.30 3.41
C ALA A 47 13.80 1.64 4.01
N ARG A 48 12.60 2.20 3.75
CA ARG A 48 11.33 1.57 4.14
C ARG A 48 11.10 0.26 3.38
N PHE A 49 11.33 0.25 2.06
CA PHE A 49 11.20 -0.96 1.25
C PHE A 49 12.14 -2.07 1.74
N ASP A 50 13.42 -1.75 1.97
CA ASP A 50 14.41 -2.69 2.48
C ASP A 50 13.96 -3.27 3.85
N ALA A 51 13.44 -2.41 4.74
CA ALA A 51 12.91 -2.83 6.03
C ALA A 51 11.70 -3.76 5.92
N TYR A 52 10.75 -3.51 5.00
CA TYR A 52 9.57 -4.36 4.82
C TYR A 52 9.91 -5.71 4.18
N THR A 53 10.98 -5.78 3.41
CA THR A 53 11.43 -7.00 2.74
C THR A 53 12.48 -7.77 3.51
N GLU A 54 12.90 -7.31 4.70
CA GLU A 54 13.81 -8.07 5.56
C GLU A 54 13.27 -9.46 5.90
N PRO A 55 14.12 -10.49 5.92
CA PRO A 55 13.71 -11.83 6.31
C PRO A 55 12.99 -11.83 7.67
N HIS A 56 11.85 -12.50 7.73
CA HIS A 56 11.02 -12.67 8.93
C HIS A 56 10.33 -11.43 9.48
N ARG A 57 10.50 -10.25 8.89
CA ARG A 57 9.85 -9.03 9.39
C ARG A 57 8.37 -8.93 8.99
N THR A 58 8.06 -9.16 7.74
CA THR A 58 6.70 -9.09 7.19
C THR A 58 6.29 -10.43 6.56
N ARG A 59 5.67 -11.27 7.38
CA ARG A 59 5.14 -12.54 6.85
C ARG A 59 4.03 -12.25 5.83
N GLY A 60 4.10 -12.90 4.67
CA GLY A 60 3.11 -12.74 3.63
C GLY A 60 3.20 -11.43 2.84
N PHE A 61 4.35 -10.74 2.90
CA PHE A 61 4.61 -9.60 2.02
C PHE A 61 4.45 -10.00 0.56
N GLU A 62 3.76 -9.17 -0.20
CA GLU A 62 3.55 -9.36 -1.62
C GLU A 62 3.74 -8.03 -2.36
N LEU A 63 4.63 -8.04 -3.37
CA LEU A 63 4.84 -6.95 -4.32
C LEU A 63 4.25 -7.38 -5.67
N ILE A 64 3.47 -6.49 -6.28
CA ILE A 64 3.05 -6.62 -7.69
C ILE A 64 3.69 -5.51 -8.50
N VAL A 65 4.29 -5.89 -9.62
CA VAL A 65 4.81 -4.96 -10.63
C VAL A 65 3.99 -5.09 -11.89
N ALA A 66 3.43 -3.97 -12.34
CA ALA A 66 2.78 -3.85 -13.64
C ALA A 66 3.79 -3.48 -14.72
N ARG A 67 3.72 -4.16 -15.85
CA ARG A 67 4.52 -3.87 -17.05
C ARG A 67 3.62 -3.67 -18.26
N ILE A 68 4.05 -2.80 -19.15
CA ILE A 68 3.48 -2.65 -20.49
C ILE A 68 4.62 -2.86 -21.48
N ASP A 69 4.47 -3.87 -22.35
CA ASP A 69 5.51 -4.25 -23.32
C ASP A 69 6.90 -4.47 -22.67
N GLY A 70 6.89 -5.07 -21.46
CA GLY A 70 8.10 -5.34 -20.67
C GLY A 70 8.59 -4.18 -19.79
N GLU A 71 8.15 -2.94 -20.04
CA GLU A 71 8.56 -1.76 -19.28
C GLU A 71 7.78 -1.66 -17.94
N PRO A 72 8.45 -1.54 -16.78
CA PRO A 72 7.77 -1.34 -15.50
C PRO A 72 7.07 0.03 -15.45
N VAL A 73 5.76 0.04 -15.18
CA VAL A 73 4.91 1.24 -15.24
C VAL A 73 4.16 1.54 -13.95
N GLY A 74 4.19 0.62 -12.98
CA GLY A 74 3.56 0.79 -11.68
C GLY A 74 3.82 -0.38 -10.77
N GLN A 75 3.53 -0.19 -9.49
CA GLN A 75 3.69 -1.22 -8.47
C GLN A 75 2.73 -1.02 -7.30
N THR A 76 2.50 -2.08 -6.56
CA THR A 76 1.76 -2.07 -5.30
C THR A 76 2.29 -3.15 -4.39
N TRP A 77 2.23 -2.94 -3.07
CA TRP A 77 2.54 -3.98 -2.11
C TRP A 77 1.79 -3.85 -0.80
N GLY A 78 1.78 -4.94 -0.08
CA GLY A 78 1.20 -5.03 1.23
C GLY A 78 1.55 -6.34 1.93
N TRP A 79 0.96 -6.54 3.09
CA TRP A 79 1.12 -7.74 3.90
C TRP A 79 -0.03 -7.93 4.89
N PRO A 80 -0.31 -9.18 5.33
CA PRO A 80 -1.24 -9.45 6.42
C PRO A 80 -0.74 -8.89 7.75
N LEU A 81 -1.62 -8.31 8.54
CA LEU A 81 -1.28 -7.80 9.87
C LEU A 81 -1.25 -8.94 10.89
N GLY A 82 -0.07 -9.20 11.47
CA GLY A 82 0.09 -10.18 12.55
C GLY A 82 -0.28 -9.60 13.92
N PRO A 83 -0.36 -10.46 14.97
CA PRO A 83 -0.78 -10.07 16.32
C PRO A 83 0.06 -8.95 16.95
N ASN A 84 1.32 -8.83 16.55
CA ASN A 84 2.25 -7.82 17.08
C ASN A 84 2.47 -6.66 16.09
N SER A 85 1.56 -6.47 15.14
CA SER A 85 1.69 -5.40 14.15
C SER A 85 1.65 -4.03 14.80
N GLY A 86 2.61 -3.18 14.43
CA GLY A 86 2.61 -1.76 14.82
C GLY A 86 1.71 -0.87 13.94
N TRP A 87 1.00 -1.44 12.98
CA TRP A 87 0.17 -0.70 12.02
C TRP A 87 -0.83 0.24 12.68
N TRP A 88 -1.50 -0.25 13.73
CA TRP A 88 -2.55 0.49 14.43
C TRP A 88 -2.05 1.46 15.51
N ARG A 89 -0.72 1.64 15.62
CA ARG A 89 -0.18 2.53 16.65
C ARG A 89 -0.57 3.99 16.38
N GLY A 90 -1.23 4.60 17.36
CA GLY A 90 -1.75 5.97 17.24
C GLY A 90 -3.13 6.07 16.61
N LEU A 91 -3.81 4.92 16.38
CA LEU A 91 -5.18 4.89 15.87
C LEU A 91 -6.16 5.57 16.84
N ARG A 92 -7.05 6.37 16.27
CA ARG A 92 -8.25 6.92 16.89
C ARG A 92 -9.44 6.56 16.02
N LEU A 93 -10.26 5.62 16.49
CA LEU A 93 -11.49 5.24 15.79
C LEU A 93 -12.55 6.32 15.91
N ASP A 94 -13.39 6.44 14.88
CA ASP A 94 -14.59 7.28 14.90
C ASP A 94 -15.71 6.67 15.77
N GLY A 95 -15.62 5.37 16.05
CA GLY A 95 -16.56 4.62 16.91
C GLY A 95 -16.17 3.17 17.07
N GLY A 96 -16.81 2.47 18.00
CA GLY A 96 -16.54 1.07 18.30
C GLY A 96 -15.42 0.86 19.32
N ASP A 97 -15.10 -0.40 19.60
CA ASP A 97 -14.04 -0.81 20.52
C ASP A 97 -12.70 -0.92 19.79
N ALA A 98 -11.72 -0.13 20.20
CA ALA A 98 -10.40 -0.11 19.56
C ALA A 98 -9.62 -1.41 19.80
N GLY A 99 -9.81 -2.07 20.95
CA GLY A 99 -9.14 -3.34 21.24
C GLY A 99 -9.64 -4.47 20.33
N GLU A 100 -10.95 -4.57 20.16
CA GLU A 100 -11.56 -5.51 19.24
C GLU A 100 -11.17 -5.19 17.78
N PHE A 101 -11.21 -3.92 17.41
CA PHE A 101 -10.90 -3.48 16.04
C PHE A 101 -9.45 -3.80 15.64
N THR A 102 -8.49 -3.61 16.55
CA THR A 102 -7.05 -3.78 16.30
C THR A 102 -6.51 -5.17 16.58
N ALA A 103 -7.35 -6.10 17.06
CA ALA A 103 -6.96 -7.49 17.28
C ALA A 103 -6.68 -8.18 15.95
N GLU A 104 -5.43 -8.53 15.69
CA GLU A 104 -4.95 -9.16 14.47
C GLU A 104 -4.41 -10.56 14.73
N ASP A 105 -4.56 -11.45 13.77
CA ASP A 105 -4.15 -12.86 13.86
C ASP A 105 -3.28 -13.32 12.67
N GLY A 106 -3.02 -12.43 11.73
CA GLY A 106 -2.30 -12.73 10.48
C GLY A 106 -3.20 -13.17 9.34
N PHE A 107 -4.52 -13.24 9.57
CA PHE A 107 -5.52 -13.66 8.57
C PHE A 107 -6.74 -12.73 8.52
N ARG A 108 -6.80 -11.74 9.41
CA ARG A 108 -7.94 -10.84 9.50
C ARG A 108 -7.83 -9.64 8.57
N THR A 109 -6.68 -8.96 8.57
CA THR A 109 -6.51 -7.69 7.86
C THR A 109 -5.27 -7.73 6.98
N PHE A 110 -5.43 -7.37 5.71
CA PHE A 110 -4.33 -7.11 4.78
C PHE A 110 -4.05 -5.60 4.72
N ALA A 111 -2.83 -5.18 4.98
CA ALA A 111 -2.42 -3.79 4.83
C ALA A 111 -1.91 -3.53 3.41
N LEU A 112 -2.65 -2.74 2.62
CA LEU A 112 -2.15 -2.16 1.38
C LEU A 112 -1.29 -0.96 1.75
N SER A 113 0.04 -1.13 1.72
CA SER A 113 0.99 -0.11 2.16
C SER A 113 1.31 0.91 1.08
N GLU A 114 1.48 0.44 -0.14
CA GLU A 114 1.87 1.31 -1.26
C GLU A 114 1.13 0.94 -2.54
N ILE A 115 0.75 1.96 -3.30
CA ILE A 115 0.27 1.82 -4.67
C ILE A 115 0.71 3.04 -5.46
N MET A 116 1.43 2.83 -6.56
CA MET A 116 1.95 3.91 -7.38
C MET A 116 1.99 3.54 -8.85
N VAL A 117 1.84 4.56 -9.69
CA VAL A 117 1.87 4.47 -11.15
C VAL A 117 2.77 5.58 -11.67
N CYS A 118 3.68 5.25 -12.57
CA CYS A 118 4.54 6.24 -13.22
C CYS A 118 3.69 7.35 -13.85
N ALA A 119 4.12 8.61 -13.68
CA ALA A 119 3.34 9.80 -14.02
C ALA A 119 2.85 9.79 -15.48
N GLU A 120 3.66 9.31 -16.41
CA GLU A 120 3.34 9.19 -17.84
C GLU A 120 2.26 8.15 -18.17
N TYR A 121 1.93 7.28 -17.21
CA TYR A 121 0.84 6.30 -17.31
C TYR A 121 -0.36 6.64 -16.42
N ALA A 122 -0.35 7.79 -15.76
CA ALA A 122 -1.43 8.21 -14.89
C ALA A 122 -2.76 8.41 -15.65
N GLY A 123 -3.88 8.23 -14.95
CA GLY A 123 -5.22 8.45 -15.52
C GLY A 123 -5.73 7.35 -16.45
N ARG A 124 -4.99 6.27 -16.63
CA ARG A 124 -5.35 5.14 -17.52
C ARG A 124 -5.98 3.94 -16.79
N GLY A 125 -6.38 4.10 -15.53
CA GLY A 125 -6.96 3.00 -14.74
C GLY A 125 -5.96 2.02 -14.15
N LEU A 126 -4.64 2.22 -14.36
CA LEU A 126 -3.61 1.28 -13.94
C LEU A 126 -3.53 1.12 -12.41
N ALA A 127 -3.75 2.19 -11.64
CA ALA A 127 -3.81 2.10 -10.18
C ALA A 127 -4.95 1.18 -9.70
N HIS A 128 -6.13 1.25 -10.35
CA HIS A 128 -7.25 0.36 -10.04
C HIS A 128 -6.91 -1.10 -10.40
N ALA A 129 -6.30 -1.30 -11.56
CA ALA A 129 -5.89 -2.64 -11.97
C ALA A 129 -4.85 -3.26 -11.02
N LEU A 130 -3.86 -2.47 -10.54
CA LEU A 130 -2.89 -2.90 -9.51
C LEU A 130 -3.56 -3.21 -8.18
N HIS A 131 -4.52 -2.37 -7.76
CA HIS A 131 -5.31 -2.57 -6.56
C HIS A 131 -6.11 -3.88 -6.61
N ASP A 132 -6.81 -4.12 -7.71
CA ASP A 132 -7.63 -5.32 -7.88
C ASP A 132 -6.76 -6.57 -8.01
N GLU A 133 -5.62 -6.48 -8.70
CA GLU A 133 -4.65 -7.57 -8.80
C GLU A 133 -4.10 -7.96 -7.43
N LEU A 134 -3.78 -6.98 -6.55
CA LEU A 134 -3.26 -7.27 -5.21
C LEU A 134 -4.35 -7.85 -4.30
N LEU A 135 -5.55 -7.26 -4.30
CA LEU A 135 -6.60 -7.61 -3.34
C LEU A 135 -7.49 -8.77 -3.81
N GLY A 136 -7.60 -9.01 -5.11
CA GLY A 136 -8.47 -10.04 -5.67
C GLY A 136 -8.06 -11.48 -5.30
N ALA A 137 -6.80 -11.70 -4.96
CA ALA A 137 -6.30 -13.02 -4.52
C ALA A 137 -6.19 -13.15 -2.99
N ARG A 138 -6.73 -12.18 -2.21
CA ARG A 138 -6.60 -12.19 -0.74
C ARG A 138 -7.70 -12.99 -0.08
N SER A 139 -7.31 -13.70 0.99
CA SER A 139 -8.24 -14.49 1.83
C SER A 139 -8.53 -13.84 3.18
N GLU A 140 -7.92 -12.70 3.48
CA GLU A 140 -8.20 -11.92 4.67
C GLU A 140 -9.63 -11.36 4.60
N ARG A 141 -10.23 -11.09 5.77
CA ARG A 141 -11.62 -10.60 5.84
C ARG A 141 -11.76 -9.16 5.36
N ARG A 142 -10.72 -8.36 5.56
CA ARG A 142 -10.69 -6.94 5.19
C ARG A 142 -9.30 -6.50 4.77
N ALA A 143 -9.24 -5.40 4.05
CA ALA A 143 -8.01 -4.67 3.80
C ALA A 143 -8.03 -3.30 4.49
N THR A 144 -6.84 -2.76 4.78
CA THR A 144 -6.65 -1.41 5.32
C THR A 144 -5.61 -0.66 4.53
N LEU A 145 -5.73 0.66 4.47
CA LEU A 145 -4.70 1.57 4.00
C LEU A 145 -4.72 2.88 4.81
N LEU A 146 -3.63 3.61 4.70
CA LEU A 146 -3.48 4.95 5.27
C LEU A 146 -3.38 5.96 4.13
N VAL A 147 -4.09 7.07 4.25
CA VAL A 147 -4.08 8.13 3.24
C VAL A 147 -4.12 9.51 3.90
N GLU A 148 -3.37 10.46 3.36
CA GLU A 148 -3.47 11.87 3.77
C GLU A 148 -4.83 12.44 3.37
N PRO A 149 -5.55 13.12 4.31
CA PRO A 149 -6.89 13.64 4.03
C PRO A 149 -6.94 14.67 2.88
N ASP A 150 -5.84 15.37 2.64
CA ASP A 150 -5.70 16.36 1.57
C ASP A 150 -5.25 15.78 0.23
N ASN A 151 -4.83 14.51 0.17
CA ASN A 151 -4.61 13.78 -1.07
C ASN A 151 -5.96 13.40 -1.72
N LEU A 152 -6.71 14.41 -2.14
CA LEU A 152 -8.08 14.25 -2.68
C LEU A 152 -8.14 13.31 -3.89
N ARG A 153 -7.07 13.24 -4.68
CA ARG A 153 -7.02 12.36 -5.85
C ARG A 153 -7.05 10.89 -5.43
N ALA A 154 -6.17 10.49 -4.53
CA ALA A 154 -6.11 9.13 -4.02
C ALA A 154 -7.36 8.81 -3.20
N TYR A 155 -7.77 9.70 -2.30
CA TYR A 155 -8.94 9.55 -1.44
C TYR A 155 -10.21 9.28 -2.24
N ASN A 156 -10.49 10.10 -3.28
CA ASN A 156 -11.65 9.91 -4.15
C ASN A 156 -11.57 8.62 -4.97
N ALA A 157 -10.39 8.17 -5.34
CA ALA A 157 -10.21 6.87 -6.01
C ALA A 157 -10.58 5.72 -5.05
N TYR A 158 -10.03 5.71 -3.84
CA TYR A 158 -10.33 4.69 -2.83
C TYR A 158 -11.82 4.62 -2.50
N ARG A 159 -12.48 5.75 -2.30
CA ARG A 159 -13.94 5.77 -2.07
C ARG A 159 -14.73 5.10 -3.20
N ARG A 160 -14.36 5.37 -4.46
CA ARG A 160 -15.00 4.71 -5.63
C ARG A 160 -14.72 3.21 -5.69
N TRP A 161 -13.60 2.75 -5.10
CA TRP A 161 -13.23 1.34 -5.04
C TRP A 161 -13.78 0.62 -3.79
N GLY A 162 -14.72 1.26 -3.07
CA GLY A 162 -15.41 0.64 -1.94
C GLY A 162 -14.72 0.78 -0.58
N TRP A 163 -13.71 1.64 -0.48
CA TRP A 163 -13.09 1.96 0.80
C TRP A 163 -13.90 2.97 1.58
N HIS A 164 -13.98 2.81 2.90
CA HIS A 164 -14.62 3.74 3.81
C HIS A 164 -13.69 4.09 4.98
N ARG A 165 -13.82 5.30 5.46
CA ARG A 165 -13.06 5.81 6.60
C ARG A 165 -13.62 5.25 7.91
N VAL A 166 -12.71 4.88 8.82
CA VAL A 166 -13.06 4.36 10.14
C VAL A 166 -12.40 5.13 11.28
N GLY A 167 -11.46 6.01 10.97
CA GLY A 167 -10.75 6.78 11.98
C GLY A 167 -9.56 7.51 11.41
N SER A 168 -8.71 8.02 12.28
CA SER A 168 -7.43 8.64 11.94
C SER A 168 -6.29 7.98 12.69
N LEU A 169 -5.09 8.11 12.14
CA LEU A 169 -3.86 7.59 12.74
C LEU A 169 -2.80 8.69 12.75
N GLN A 170 -2.21 8.90 13.92
CA GLN A 170 -1.08 9.82 14.09
C GLN A 170 0.17 9.00 14.35
N PRO A 171 1.07 8.84 13.37
CA PRO A 171 2.34 8.18 13.59
C PRO A 171 3.18 8.88 14.67
N SER A 172 4.07 8.15 15.31
CA SER A 172 4.79 8.64 16.50
C SER A 172 6.07 9.43 16.22
N TRP A 173 6.48 9.58 14.94
CA TRP A 173 7.67 10.38 14.63
C TRP A 173 7.35 11.89 14.60
N PRO A 174 8.31 12.75 14.95
CA PRO A 174 8.10 14.19 14.93
C PRO A 174 7.70 14.69 13.53
N GLY A 175 6.64 15.52 13.47
CA GLY A 175 6.16 16.10 12.21
C GLY A 175 5.36 15.12 11.33
N ALA A 176 5.03 13.91 11.82
CA ALA A 176 4.20 12.98 11.07
C ALA A 176 2.84 13.60 10.70
N PRO A 177 2.38 13.45 9.45
CA PRO A 177 1.05 13.87 9.06
C PRO A 177 -0.02 13.04 9.80
N SER A 178 -1.20 13.63 10.01
CA SER A 178 -2.38 12.83 10.39
C SER A 178 -2.89 12.11 9.15
N LEU A 179 -3.08 10.81 9.27
CA LEU A 179 -3.55 9.96 8.18
C LEU A 179 -4.96 9.48 8.48
N ASP A 180 -5.83 9.45 7.49
CA ASP A 180 -7.09 8.74 7.59
C ASP A 180 -6.88 7.24 7.37
N VAL A 181 -7.57 6.46 8.20
CA VAL A 181 -7.58 5.00 8.11
C VAL A 181 -8.80 4.57 7.32
N LEU A 182 -8.55 3.92 6.20
CA LEU A 182 -9.60 3.35 5.37
C LEU A 182 -9.63 1.82 5.51
N ILE A 183 -10.85 1.27 5.47
CA ILE A 183 -11.12 -0.16 5.45
C ILE A 183 -11.93 -0.50 4.21
N ARG A 184 -11.67 -1.67 3.66
CA ARG A 184 -12.51 -2.34 2.67
C ARG A 184 -12.71 -3.78 3.10
N GLU A 185 -13.95 -4.22 3.17
CA GLU A 185 -14.26 -5.65 3.34
C GLU A 185 -13.85 -6.40 2.07
N LEU A 186 -13.13 -7.50 2.27
CA LEU A 186 -12.79 -8.41 1.18
C LEU A 186 -13.84 -9.52 1.18
N SER A 187 -14.57 -9.65 0.08
CA SER A 187 -15.50 -10.76 -0.09
C SER A 187 -14.68 -12.04 -0.12
N ALA A 188 -14.94 -12.96 0.80
CA ALA A 188 -14.56 -14.33 0.57
C ALA A 188 -15.30 -14.76 -0.70
N GLU A 189 -14.59 -15.04 -1.78
CA GLU A 189 -15.20 -15.75 -2.89
C GLU A 189 -15.78 -17.04 -2.30
N ALA A 190 -17.11 -17.19 -2.40
CA ALA A 190 -17.76 -18.45 -2.09
C ALA A 190 -17.23 -19.46 -3.11
N GLY A 191 -16.25 -20.29 -2.66
CA GLY A 191 -15.75 -21.44 -3.42
C GLY A 191 -16.80 -22.54 -3.56
#